data_5fb6455b334cb09f0abc95dce5cd58b6
#
_entry.id   5fb6455b334cb09f0abc95dce5cd58b6
#
_cell.length_a   1.000
_cell.length_b   1.000
_cell.length_c   1.000
_cell.angle_alpha   90.00
_cell.angle_beta   90.00
_cell.angle_gamma   90.00
#
_symmetry.space_group_name_H-M   'P 1'
#
loop_
_entity.id
_entity.type
_entity.pdbx_description
1 polymer ?
#
loop_
_entity_poly.entity_id
_entity_poly.type
_entity_poly.pdbx_seq_one_letter_code
_entity_poly.pdbx_strand_id
1 'polypeptide(L)' 'MKATYNTIDWEQRRYELAKSAMNGILSDENEVGYACSEVKYGENEKHTIPKAIAQYAVACADALIDELRKGGSND' A
#
# COMPACT_ATOMS: atom_id res chain seq x y z
N MET A 1 -21.57 2.39 -19.69
CA MET A 1 -21.50 2.55 -19.03
C MET A 1 -21.73 2.67 -17.99
N LYS A 2 -21.66 2.33 -17.65
CA LYS A 2 -21.94 2.40 -16.76
C LYS A 2 -21.80 3.05 -15.82
N ALA A 3 -22.46 3.18 -15.84
CA ALA A 3 -22.41 4.20 -14.90
C ALA A 3 -21.77 3.77 -13.65
N THR A 4 -20.60 4.06 -13.62
CA THR A 4 -19.83 3.62 -12.49
C THR A 4 -19.32 4.77 -11.68
N TYR A 5 -19.81 5.95 -11.98
CA TYR A 5 -19.28 7.11 -11.26
C TYR A 5 -19.72 7.12 -9.80
N ASN A 6 -20.67 6.29 -9.44
CA ASN A 6 -21.04 6.17 -8.03
C ASN A 6 -20.29 5.07 -7.34
N THR A 7 -19.46 4.36 -8.07
CA THR A 7 -18.76 3.22 -7.54
C THR A 7 -17.28 3.51 -7.46
N ILE A 8 -16.69 3.26 -6.33
CA ILE A 8 -15.27 3.46 -6.17
C ILE A 8 -14.55 2.21 -6.67
N ASP A 9 -13.59 2.41 -7.54
CA ASP A 9 -12.75 1.32 -7.99
C ASP A 9 -11.64 1.16 -6.97
N TRP A 10 -11.84 0.28 -6.01
CA TRP A 10 -10.88 0.10 -4.93
C TRP A 10 -9.55 -0.49 -5.40
N GLU A 11 -9.58 -1.27 -6.49
CA GLU A 11 -8.34 -1.80 -7.04
C GLU A 11 -7.46 -0.68 -7.57
N GLN A 12 -8.06 0.25 -8.29
CA GLN A 12 -7.33 1.40 -8.81
C GLN A 12 -6.83 2.28 -7.68
N ARG A 13 -7.67 2.50 -6.67
CA ARG A 13 -7.27 3.28 -5.51
C ARG A 13 -6.10 2.65 -4.79
N ARG A 14 -6.18 1.34 -4.62
CA ARG A 14 -5.13 0.59 -3.96
C ARG A 14 -3.80 0.75 -4.68
N TYR A 15 -3.85 0.62 -6.01
CA TYR A 15 -2.66 0.79 -6.81
C TYR A 15 -2.06 2.19 -6.64
N GLU A 16 -2.90 3.21 -6.71
CA GLU A 16 -2.43 4.58 -6.63
C GLU A 16 -1.87 4.91 -5.26
N LEU A 17 -2.50 4.40 -4.22
CA LEU A 17 -2.02 4.64 -2.87
C LEU A 17 -0.71 3.91 -2.62
N ALA A 18 -0.60 2.69 -3.11
CA ALA A 18 0.63 1.93 -2.95
C ALA A 18 1.78 2.61 -3.70
N LYS A 19 1.50 3.10 -4.89
CA LYS A 19 2.49 3.80 -5.69
C LYS A 19 2.98 5.04 -4.96
N SER A 20 2.06 5.81 -4.41
CA SER A 20 2.38 7.00 -3.64
C SER A 20 3.20 6.68 -2.41
N ALA A 21 2.79 5.64 -1.69
CA ALA A 21 3.51 5.22 -0.49
C ALA A 21 4.92 4.78 -0.85
N MET A 22 5.06 4.05 -1.95
CA MET A 22 6.37 3.58 -2.38
C MET A 22 7.29 4.75 -2.71
N ASN A 23 6.76 5.76 -3.39
CA ASN A 23 7.53 6.96 -3.68
C ASN A 23 7.99 7.66 -2.41
N GLY A 24 7.11 7.75 -1.43
CA GLY A 24 7.46 8.36 -0.16
C GLY A 24 8.54 7.59 0.57
N ILE A 25 8.42 6.27 0.60
CA ILE A 25 9.41 5.43 1.25
C ILE A 25 10.77 5.58 0.58
N LEU A 26 10.78 5.54 -0.74
CA LEU A 26 12.03 5.59 -1.49
C LEU A 26 12.77 6.91 -1.35
N SER A 27 12.08 7.95 -0.94
CA SER A 27 12.73 9.25 -0.80
C SER A 27 13.37 9.45 0.57
N ASP A 28 13.29 8.44 1.46
CA ASP A 28 13.83 8.58 2.82
C ASP A 28 14.47 7.26 3.21
N GLU A 29 15.79 7.26 3.43
CA GLU A 29 16.48 6.01 3.75
C GLU A 29 16.06 5.43 5.09
N ASN A 30 15.61 6.24 6.02
CA ASN A 30 15.10 5.72 7.28
C ASN A 30 13.83 4.93 7.06
N GLU A 31 13.00 5.40 6.15
CA GLU A 31 11.75 4.70 5.81
C GLU A 31 12.05 3.39 5.09
N VAL A 32 13.08 3.39 4.25
CA VAL A 32 13.49 2.16 3.57
C VAL A 32 13.90 1.11 4.61
N GLY A 33 14.70 1.52 5.58
CA GLY A 33 15.13 0.62 6.63
C GLY A 33 13.96 0.09 7.44
N TYR A 34 13.03 0.96 7.77
CA TYR A 34 11.86 0.58 8.54
C TYR A 34 10.99 -0.40 7.75
N ALA A 35 10.78 -0.11 6.48
CA ALA A 35 9.99 -0.99 5.64
C ALA A 35 10.60 -2.39 5.59
N CYS A 36 11.91 -2.45 5.45
CA CYS A 36 12.59 -3.75 5.40
C CYS A 36 12.44 -4.52 6.70
N SER A 37 12.41 -3.82 7.82
CA SER A 37 12.31 -4.50 9.11
C SER A 37 10.89 -4.95 9.41
N GLU A 38 9.89 -4.31 8.79
CA GLU A 38 8.49 -4.64 9.09
C GLU A 38 7.93 -5.75 8.23
N VAL A 39 8.62 -6.09 7.15
CA VAL A 39 8.11 -7.08 6.20
C VAL A 39 8.54 -8.48 6.63
N LYS A 40 7.61 -9.39 6.55
CA LYS A 40 7.90 -10.79 6.85
C LYS A 40 7.95 -11.58 5.57
N TYR A 41 8.89 -12.50 5.53
CA TYR A 41 9.11 -13.29 4.34
C TYR A 41 8.78 -14.76 4.62
N GLY A 42 8.30 -15.43 3.60
CA GLY A 42 8.15 -16.85 3.67
C GLY A 42 9.51 -17.51 3.66
N GLU A 43 9.50 -18.79 4.00
CA GLU A 43 10.74 -19.54 4.13
C GLU A 43 11.60 -19.54 2.88
N ASN A 44 10.95 -19.62 1.74
CA ASN A 44 11.65 -19.70 0.47
C ASN A 44 11.70 -18.41 -0.31
N GLU A 45 11.31 -17.33 0.31
CA GLU A 45 11.30 -16.03 -0.37
C GLU A 45 12.63 -15.36 -0.26
N LYS A 46 12.98 -14.68 -1.34
CA LYS A 46 14.19 -13.89 -1.34
C LYS A 46 13.95 -12.55 -0.66
N HIS A 47 14.92 -12.16 0.14
CA HIS A 47 14.91 -10.86 0.77
C HIS A 47 15.56 -9.87 -0.18
N THR A 48 14.78 -9.00 -0.77
CA THR A 48 15.31 -7.90 -1.57
C THR A 48 14.69 -6.62 -1.10
N ILE A 49 15.44 -5.56 -1.20
CA ILE A 49 14.95 -4.26 -0.77
C ILE A 49 13.74 -3.82 -1.59
N PRO A 50 13.75 -3.93 -2.92
CA PRO A 50 12.55 -3.53 -3.67
C PRO A 50 11.32 -4.32 -3.29
N LYS A 51 11.47 -5.60 -3.04
CA LYS A 51 10.34 -6.43 -2.67
C LYS A 51 9.79 -6.00 -1.31
N ALA A 52 10.68 -5.74 -0.36
CA ALA A 52 10.26 -5.29 0.96
C ALA A 52 9.52 -3.97 0.89
N ILE A 53 10.04 -3.04 0.11
CA ILE A 53 9.41 -1.73 -0.03
C ILE A 53 8.03 -1.88 -0.68
N ALA A 54 7.95 -2.71 -1.72
CA ALA A 54 6.68 -2.91 -2.41
C ALA A 54 5.64 -3.52 -1.48
N GLN A 55 6.02 -4.53 -0.71
CA GLN A 55 5.10 -5.17 0.21
C GLN A 55 4.64 -4.21 1.30
N TYR A 56 5.55 -3.41 1.82
CA TYR A 56 5.21 -2.45 2.84
C TYR A 56 4.28 -1.37 2.27
N ALA A 57 4.56 -0.93 1.05
CA ALA A 57 3.71 0.09 0.42
C ALA A 57 2.29 -0.42 0.21
N VAL A 58 2.15 -1.68 -0.19
CA VAL A 58 0.83 -2.27 -0.36
C VAL A 58 0.12 -2.39 0.99
N ALA A 59 0.86 -2.76 2.03
CA ALA A 59 0.28 -2.85 3.36
C ALA A 59 -0.21 -1.49 3.83
N CYS A 60 0.55 -0.44 3.54
CA CYS A 60 0.12 0.92 3.89
C CYS A 60 -1.12 1.33 3.14
N ALA A 61 -1.17 0.98 1.85
CA ALA A 61 -2.35 1.30 1.04
C ALA A 61 -3.58 0.58 1.57
N ASP A 62 -3.43 -0.69 1.92
CA ASP A 62 -4.54 -1.48 2.44
C ASP A 62 -5.04 -0.91 3.77
N ALA A 63 -4.11 -0.51 4.63
CA ALA A 63 -4.47 0.06 5.92
C ALA A 63 -5.23 1.38 5.73
N LEU A 64 -4.77 2.20 4.80
CA LEU A 64 -5.42 3.48 4.54
C LEU A 64 -6.82 3.26 3.98
N ILE A 65 -6.96 2.34 3.02
CA ILE A 65 -8.26 2.05 2.45
C ILE A 65 -9.22 1.56 3.53
N ASP A 66 -8.71 0.70 4.41
CA ASP A 66 -9.54 0.16 5.48
C ASP A 66 -10.06 1.29 6.36
N GLU A 67 -9.20 2.23 6.72
CA GLU A 67 -9.60 3.35 7.56
C GLU A 67 -10.58 4.27 6.82
N LEU A 68 -10.33 4.50 5.56
CA LEU A 68 -11.23 5.34 4.78
C LEU A 68 -12.60 4.72 4.65
N ARG A 69 -12.65 3.43 4.46
CA ARG A 69 -13.93 2.73 4.32
C ARG A 69 -14.70 2.72 5.62
N LYS A 70 -14.00 2.62 6.73
CA LYS A 70 -14.65 2.67 8.03
C LYS A 70 -15.27 4.05 8.28
N GLY A 71 -14.47 5.08 8.06
CA GLY A 71 -14.96 6.43 8.31
C GLY A 71 -15.96 6.89 7.28
N GLY A 72 -15.65 6.62 6.02
CA GLY A 72 -16.49 7.09 4.93
C GLY A 72 -17.81 6.38 4.86
N SER A 73 -17.85 5.16 5.30
CA SER A 73 -19.08 4.40 5.19
C SER A 73 -20.15 4.89 6.14
N ASN A 74 -19.83 5.78 7.01
CA ASN A 74 -20.80 6.36 7.91
C ASN A 74 -21.72 7.31 7.22
N ASP A 75 -21.42 7.64 6.05
CA ASP A 75 -22.21 8.64 5.34
C ASP A 75 -23.52 8.14 4.86
#